data_fdd5868ab17a9752c93595cbef9aca96
#
_entry.id   fdd5868ab17a9752c93595cbef9aca96
#
_cell.length_a   1.000
_cell.length_b   1.000
_cell.length_c   1.000
_cell.angle_alpha   90.00
_cell.angle_beta   90.00
_cell.angle_gamma   90.00
#
_symmetry.space_group_name_H-M   'P 1'
#
loop_
_entity.id
_entity.type
_entity.pdbx_description
1 polymer ?
#
loop_
_entity_poly.entity_id
_entity_poly.type
_entity_poly.pdbx_seq_one_letter_code
_entity_poly.pdbx_strand_id
1 'polypeptide(L)'
;MQITTSWMRQGIEQGIEQGIEQGIEQGIEREKTFILRQIKRKLGEINPSLETKIMQLSIDDVEVLGEALFDFSTVEDLINWLNTLTA
;
A
#
# COMPACT_ATOMS: atom_id res chain seq x y z
N MET A 1 -3.38 -23.70 -28.04
CA MET A 1 -4.49 -23.35 -27.15
C MET A 1 -5.63 -24.34 -27.32
N GLN A 2 -6.16 -24.82 -26.25
CA GLN A 2 -7.31 -25.70 -26.26
C GLN A 2 -8.59 -24.91 -26.46
N ILE A 3 -9.57 -25.59 -27.05
CA ILE A 3 -10.88 -25.01 -27.28
C ILE A 3 -11.77 -25.39 -26.12
N THR A 4 -12.37 -24.40 -25.49
CA THR A 4 -13.30 -24.60 -24.40
C THR A 4 -14.67 -24.03 -24.77
N THR A 5 -15.71 -24.49 -24.08
CA THR A 5 -17.02 -23.89 -24.24
C THR A 5 -17.04 -22.52 -23.54
N SER A 6 -17.98 -21.67 -23.89
CA SER A 6 -18.06 -20.31 -23.36
C SER A 6 -18.09 -20.28 -21.82
N TRP A 7 -18.84 -21.18 -21.21
CA TRP A 7 -18.95 -21.22 -19.75
C TRP A 7 -17.65 -21.66 -19.08
N MET A 8 -16.90 -22.57 -19.68
CA MET A 8 -15.59 -22.97 -19.18
C MET A 8 -14.59 -21.83 -19.27
N ARG A 9 -14.64 -21.10 -20.36
CA ARG A 9 -13.76 -19.95 -20.58
C ARG A 9 -13.99 -18.87 -19.55
N GLN A 10 -15.26 -18.56 -19.25
CA GLN A 10 -15.61 -17.59 -18.20
C GLN A 10 -15.06 -18.02 -16.83
N GLY A 11 -15.19 -19.28 -16.47
CA GLY A 11 -14.68 -19.79 -15.20
C GLY A 11 -13.17 -19.65 -15.08
N ILE A 12 -12.44 -19.90 -16.14
CA ILE A 12 -10.98 -19.75 -16.16
C ILE A 12 -10.59 -18.27 -16.04
N GLU A 13 -11.25 -17.40 -16.80
CA GLU A 13 -10.98 -15.96 -16.76
C GLU A 13 -11.23 -15.37 -15.37
N GLN A 14 -12.33 -15.71 -14.73
CA GLN A 14 -12.64 -15.26 -13.38
C GLN A 14 -11.61 -15.73 -12.36
N GLY A 15 -11.16 -16.97 -12.46
CA GLY A 15 -10.13 -17.50 -11.57
C GLY A 15 -8.80 -16.75 -11.71
N ILE A 16 -8.42 -16.41 -12.93
CA ILE A 16 -7.20 -15.62 -13.19
C ILE A 16 -7.33 -14.21 -12.62
N GLU A 17 -8.44 -13.54 -12.84
CA GLU A 17 -8.68 -12.20 -12.33
C GLU A 17 -8.61 -12.14 -10.81
N GLN A 18 -9.24 -13.08 -10.11
CA GLN A 18 -9.20 -13.15 -8.66
C GLN A 18 -7.77 -13.37 -8.16
N GLY A 19 -7.01 -14.23 -8.82
CA GLY A 19 -5.62 -14.47 -8.47
C GLY A 19 -4.75 -13.22 -8.62
N ILE A 20 -4.96 -12.43 -9.67
CA ILE A 20 -4.24 -11.18 -9.91
C ILE A 20 -4.62 -10.16 -8.85
N GLU A 21 -5.89 -9.97 -8.55
CA GLU A 21 -6.36 -9.04 -7.53
C GLU A 21 -5.77 -9.34 -6.16
N GLN A 22 -5.78 -10.60 -5.74
CA GLN A 22 -5.18 -11.02 -4.48
C GLN A 22 -3.68 -10.76 -4.45
N GLY A 23 -2.99 -11.02 -5.55
CA GLY A 23 -1.57 -10.74 -5.66
C GLY A 23 -1.24 -9.26 -5.53
N ILE A 24 -2.05 -8.40 -6.14
CA ILE A 24 -1.89 -6.93 -6.05
C ILE A 24 -2.14 -6.47 -4.61
N GLU A 25 -3.21 -6.93 -3.97
CA GLU A 25 -3.50 -6.55 -2.59
C GLU A 25 -2.39 -6.95 -1.62
N GLN A 26 -1.84 -8.15 -1.76
CA GLN A 26 -0.72 -8.60 -0.95
C GLN A 26 0.54 -7.77 -1.20
N GLY A 27 0.79 -7.40 -2.45
CA GLY A 27 1.90 -6.54 -2.82
C GLY A 27 1.78 -5.16 -2.20
N ILE A 28 0.59 -4.57 -2.22
CA ILE A 28 0.30 -3.28 -1.60
C ILE A 28 0.51 -3.34 -0.09
N GLU A 29 0.00 -4.36 0.57
CA GLU A 29 0.19 -4.53 2.01
C GLU A 29 1.66 -4.67 2.40
N ARG A 30 2.42 -5.42 1.62
CA ARG A 30 3.86 -5.58 1.84
C ARG A 30 4.58 -4.25 1.71
N GLU A 31 4.25 -3.47 0.71
CA GLU A 31 4.86 -2.17 0.49
C GLU A 31 4.53 -1.21 1.63
N LYS A 32 3.27 -1.15 2.03
CA LYS A 32 2.85 -0.34 3.18
C LYS A 32 3.55 -0.75 4.47
N THR A 33 3.65 -2.05 4.72
CA THR A 33 4.35 -2.57 5.89
C THR A 33 5.83 -2.23 5.85
N PHE A 34 6.45 -2.34 4.69
CA PHE A 34 7.85 -1.97 4.49
C PHE A 34 8.09 -0.49 4.79
N ILE A 35 7.27 0.38 4.23
CA ILE A 35 7.37 1.83 4.46
C ILE A 35 7.15 2.14 5.95
N LEU A 36 6.18 1.49 6.58
CA LEU A 36 5.91 1.67 8.00
C LEU A 36 7.11 1.29 8.86
N ARG A 37 7.80 0.20 8.53
CA ARG A 37 9.05 -0.18 9.20
C ARG A 37 10.14 0.87 9.02
N GLN A 38 10.28 1.41 7.82
CA GLN A 38 11.24 2.45 7.53
C GLN A 38 10.96 3.70 8.38
N ILE A 39 9.70 4.07 8.49
CA ILE A 39 9.27 5.21 9.32
C ILE A 39 9.66 4.96 10.77
N LYS A 40 9.35 3.79 11.31
CA LYS A 40 9.68 3.44 12.70
C LYS A 40 11.17 3.42 12.96
N ARG A 41 11.96 2.97 12.00
CA ARG A 41 13.41 2.96 12.13
C ARG A 41 14.00 4.36 12.09
N LYS A 42 13.45 5.23 11.30
CA LYS A 42 13.97 6.57 11.11
C LYS A 42 13.48 7.55 12.18
N LEU A 43 12.18 7.50 12.50
CA LEU A 43 11.53 8.45 13.38
C LEU A 43 11.24 7.91 14.78
N GLY A 44 11.38 6.59 14.98
CA GLY A 44 11.02 5.92 16.22
C GLY A 44 9.57 5.45 16.20
N GLU A 45 9.05 5.03 17.35
CA GLU A 45 7.69 4.56 17.44
C GLU A 45 6.69 5.68 17.13
N ILE A 46 5.66 5.32 16.37
CA ILE A 46 4.58 6.25 16.03
C ILE A 46 3.27 5.80 16.67
N ASN A 47 2.36 6.75 16.83
CA ASN A 47 1.04 6.51 17.39
C ASN A 47 0.28 5.51 16.51
N PRO A 48 -0.47 4.54 17.10
CA PRO A 48 -1.31 3.62 16.33
C PRO A 48 -2.27 4.30 15.36
N SER A 49 -2.78 5.48 15.68
CA SER A 49 -3.63 6.22 14.75
C SER A 49 -2.88 6.67 13.50
N LEU A 50 -1.60 6.98 13.59
CA LEU A 50 -0.76 7.29 12.44
C LEU A 50 -0.52 6.04 11.57
N GLU A 51 -0.27 4.90 12.20
CA GLU A 51 -0.14 3.63 11.50
C GLU A 51 -1.39 3.32 10.68
N THR A 52 -2.57 3.50 11.29
CA THR A 52 -3.84 3.27 10.62
C THR A 52 -4.01 4.20 9.42
N LYS A 53 -3.66 5.47 9.56
CA LYS A 53 -3.73 6.43 8.45
C LYS A 53 -2.82 6.02 7.30
N ILE A 54 -1.62 5.58 7.60
CA ILE A 54 -0.66 5.13 6.58
C ILE A 54 -1.19 3.89 5.85
N MET A 55 -1.74 2.94 6.59
CA MET A 55 -2.30 1.72 6.00
C MET A 55 -3.55 1.99 5.13
N GLN A 56 -4.21 3.12 5.34
CA GLN A 56 -5.37 3.52 4.54
C GLN A 56 -5.01 4.32 3.30
N LEU A 57 -3.76 4.72 3.12
CA LEU A 57 -3.32 5.46 1.95
C LEU A 57 -3.41 4.60 0.69
N SER A 58 -3.59 5.25 -0.46
CA SER A 58 -3.46 4.58 -1.74
C SER A 58 -2.01 4.17 -1.97
N ILE A 59 -1.79 3.22 -2.88
CA ILE A 59 -0.43 2.79 -3.23
C ILE A 59 0.40 3.96 -3.78
N ASP A 60 -0.22 4.85 -4.55
CA ASP A 60 0.46 6.03 -5.09
C ASP A 60 0.94 6.94 -3.97
N ASP A 61 0.10 7.18 -2.97
CA ASP A 61 0.45 8.01 -1.81
C ASP A 61 1.54 7.35 -0.97
N VAL A 62 1.50 6.04 -0.81
CA VAL A 62 2.53 5.29 -0.09
C VAL A 62 3.88 5.38 -0.79
N GLU A 63 3.90 5.32 -2.11
CA GLU A 63 5.13 5.49 -2.89
C GLU A 63 5.72 6.88 -2.70
N VAL A 64 4.88 7.91 -2.75
CA VAL A 64 5.31 9.29 -2.49
C VAL A 64 5.81 9.44 -1.05
N LEU A 65 5.14 8.81 -0.10
CA LEU A 65 5.57 8.80 1.30
C LEU A 65 6.97 8.19 1.44
N GLY A 66 7.24 7.09 0.74
CA GLY A 66 8.55 6.45 0.75
C GLY A 66 9.67 7.39 0.29
N GLU A 67 9.39 8.21 -0.70
CA GLU A 67 10.33 9.24 -1.17
C GLU A 67 10.44 10.39 -0.18
N ALA A 68 9.33 10.89 0.32
CA ALA A 68 9.29 12.01 1.26
C ALA A 68 9.96 11.66 2.59
N LEU A 69 9.98 10.39 2.97
CA LEU A 69 10.55 9.91 4.22
C LEU A 69 12.02 10.31 4.37
N PHE A 70 12.77 10.40 3.28
CA PHE A 70 14.16 10.82 3.33
C PHE A 70 14.34 12.23 3.89
N ASP A 71 13.32 13.08 3.71
CA ASP A 71 13.35 14.47 4.18
C ASP A 71 12.80 14.62 5.59
N PHE A 72 12.22 13.58 6.16
CA PHE A 72 11.65 13.64 7.51
C PHE A 72 12.75 13.46 8.56
N SER A 73 12.73 14.31 9.56
CA SER A 73 13.62 14.20 10.74
C SER A 73 12.84 13.86 12.00
N THR A 74 11.57 14.20 12.07
CA THR A 74 10.72 14.00 13.25
C THR A 74 9.37 13.42 12.85
N VAL A 75 8.64 12.91 13.85
CA VAL A 75 7.26 12.44 13.64
C VAL A 75 6.35 13.60 13.20
N GLU A 76 6.62 14.82 13.66
CA GLU A 76 5.87 15.98 13.22
C GLU A 76 5.96 16.21 11.71
N ASP A 77 7.11 15.97 11.12
CA ASP A 77 7.28 16.07 9.67
C ASP A 77 6.34 15.12 8.94
N LEU A 78 6.20 13.89 9.46
CA LEU A 78 5.27 12.90 8.93
C LEU A 78 3.82 13.36 9.10
N ILE A 79 3.47 13.87 10.27
CA ILE A 79 2.11 14.36 10.55
C ILE A 79 1.76 15.50 9.59
N ASN A 80 2.65 16.45 9.42
CA ASN A 80 2.45 17.58 8.51
C ASN A 80 2.26 17.12 7.08
N TRP A 81 3.06 16.15 6.64
CA TRP A 81 2.94 15.59 5.31
C TRP A 81 1.58 14.91 5.11
N LEU A 82 1.15 14.08 6.08
CA LEU A 82 -0.15 13.43 6.01
C LEU A 82 -1.30 14.44 5.96
N ASN A 83 -1.19 15.54 6.70
CA ASN A 83 -2.19 16.59 6.69
C ASN A 83 -2.31 17.26 5.31
N THR A 84 -1.23 17.34 4.54
CA THR A 84 -1.29 17.90 3.19
C THR A 84 -2.11 17.05 2.23
N LEU A 85 -2.20 15.74 2.47
CA LEU A 85 -2.98 14.84 1.62
C LEU A 85 -4.49 14.97 1.85
N THR A 86 -4.89 15.39 3.05
CA THR A 86 -6.30 15.49 3.44
C THR A 86 -6.85 16.91 3.35
N ALA A 87 -6.01 17.84 3.05
CA ALA A 87 -6.37 19.26 2.94
C ALA A 87 -7.10 19.57 1.64
#